data_d9c76ad66c258a88411dd17bddd02145
#
_entry.id   d9c76ad66c258a88411dd17bddd02145
#
_cell.length_a   1.000
_cell.length_b   1.000
_cell.length_c   1.000
_cell.angle_alpha   90.00
_cell.angle_beta   90.00
_cell.angle_gamma   90.00
#
_symmetry.space_group_name_H-M   'P 1'
#
loop_
_entity.id
_entity.type
_entity.pdbx_description
1 polymer ?
#
loop_
_entity_poly.entity_id
_entity_poly.type
_entity_poly.pdbx_seq_one_letter_code
_entity_poly.pdbx_strand_id
1 'polypeptide(L)'
;MNSSYLFLLVIKLNKNKKIFICCTEQSGENIVFNICKKLKKYNYQIDGVCGKSSEKYFTNKYYDISLFKSLGLVEIIFSIPKFIKIINDLSNKILLNNYDLVVCVDSPDFNYQLAKKIKNNSYQKKIIQIVAPTVWAWRSGRAKKFSKVFNEIFTLFNFEKSFFENEGLKSTFIGHPISIIDECDYNNNQKK
;
A
#
# COMPACT_ATOMS: atom_id res chain seq x y z
N MET A 1 -10.91 10.83 -5.93
CA MET A 1 -10.68 9.46 -5.41
C MET A 1 -11.97 8.97 -4.81
N ASN A 2 -12.60 8.01 -5.45
CA ASN A 2 -13.81 7.43 -4.87
C ASN A 2 -13.39 6.62 -3.63
N SER A 3 -13.09 7.35 -2.58
CA SER A 3 -12.64 6.91 -1.26
C SER A 3 -13.56 5.84 -0.63
N SER A 4 -14.77 5.71 -1.19
CA SER A 4 -15.77 4.73 -0.75
C SER A 4 -15.34 3.29 -1.00
N TYR A 5 -14.59 2.99 -2.08
CA TYR A 5 -14.19 1.62 -2.39
C TYR A 5 -13.10 1.06 -1.46
N LEU A 6 -12.07 1.86 -1.18
CA LEU A 6 -11.04 1.47 -0.21
C LEU A 6 -11.65 1.29 1.18
N PHE A 7 -12.58 2.17 1.49
CA PHE A 7 -13.37 2.16 2.72
C PHE A 7 -14.27 0.92 2.81
N LEU A 8 -14.97 0.55 1.72
CA LEU A 8 -15.81 -0.66 1.65
C LEU A 8 -14.99 -1.95 1.79
N LEU A 9 -13.75 -1.97 1.28
CA LEU A 9 -12.87 -3.13 1.44
C LEU A 9 -12.50 -3.38 2.90
N VAL A 10 -12.24 -2.29 3.63
CA VAL A 10 -11.88 -2.35 5.06
C VAL A 10 -13.11 -2.53 5.94
N ILE A 11 -14.28 -1.97 5.56
CA ILE A 11 -15.56 -2.15 6.30
C ILE A 11 -16.02 -3.61 6.30
N LYS A 12 -15.68 -4.41 5.28
CA LYS A 12 -15.94 -5.85 5.29
C LYS A 12 -15.09 -6.62 6.33
N LEU A 13 -14.15 -5.94 6.98
CA LEU A 13 -13.44 -6.50 8.13
C LEU A 13 -14.33 -6.33 9.39
N ASN A 14 -14.53 -7.40 10.13
CA ASN A 14 -15.20 -7.35 11.44
C ASN A 14 -14.44 -6.44 12.41
N LYS A 15 -15.08 -6.00 13.49
CA LYS A 15 -14.44 -5.20 14.56
C LYS A 15 -13.19 -5.91 15.11
N ASN A 16 -12.25 -5.13 15.64
CA ASN A 16 -11.00 -5.60 16.29
C ASN A 16 -10.04 -6.36 15.37
N LYS A 17 -9.87 -5.92 14.12
CA LYS A 17 -8.92 -6.50 13.19
C LYS A 17 -7.52 -5.90 13.32
N LYS A 18 -6.52 -6.71 13.00
CA LYS A 18 -5.12 -6.29 12.89
C LYS A 18 -4.77 -6.03 11.42
N ILE A 19 -4.33 -4.83 11.11
CA ILE A 19 -3.98 -4.40 9.76
C ILE A 19 -2.49 -4.06 9.73
N PHE A 20 -1.77 -4.65 8.80
CA PHE A 20 -0.41 -4.24 8.50
C PHE A 20 -0.40 -3.30 7.29
N ILE A 21 0.20 -2.11 7.42
CA ILE A 21 0.35 -1.15 6.32
C ILE A 21 1.82 -0.99 6.00
N CYS A 22 2.19 -1.14 4.73
CA CYS A 22 3.56 -0.92 4.24
C CYS A 22 3.58 0.21 3.21
N CYS A 23 4.20 1.33 3.58
CA CYS A 23 4.48 2.46 2.70
C CYS A 23 5.94 2.86 2.88
N THR A 24 6.72 2.88 1.81
CA THR A 24 8.15 3.21 1.87
C THR A 24 8.51 4.48 1.10
N GLU A 25 7.52 5.15 0.47
CA GLU A 25 7.70 6.37 -0.29
C GLU A 25 6.82 7.52 0.20
N GLN A 26 7.31 8.75 0.03
CA GLN A 26 6.58 9.96 0.45
C GLN A 26 5.27 10.16 -0.32
N SER A 27 5.22 9.77 -1.59
CA SER A 27 4.01 9.81 -2.42
C SER A 27 2.87 8.98 -1.84
N GLY A 28 3.19 7.81 -1.30
CA GLY A 28 2.22 6.92 -0.64
C GLY A 28 1.76 7.40 0.73
N GLU A 29 2.56 8.23 1.43
CA GLU A 29 2.26 8.67 2.80
C GLU A 29 0.93 9.43 2.91
N ASN A 30 0.60 10.28 1.94
CA ASN A 30 -0.69 10.98 1.91
C ASN A 30 -1.88 10.01 1.76
N ILE A 31 -1.67 8.92 1.02
CA ILE A 31 -2.69 7.87 0.87
C ILE A 31 -2.87 7.15 2.20
N VAL A 32 -1.77 6.75 2.85
CA VAL A 32 -1.79 6.10 4.18
C VAL A 32 -2.48 6.98 5.22
N PHE A 33 -2.13 8.26 5.28
CA PHE A 33 -2.75 9.22 6.19
C PHE A 33 -4.27 9.26 6.03
N ASN A 34 -4.75 9.39 4.79
CA ASN A 34 -6.18 9.43 4.50
C ASN A 34 -6.90 8.12 4.83
N ILE A 35 -6.24 6.98 4.61
CA ILE A 35 -6.76 5.66 4.99
C ILE A 35 -6.89 5.59 6.51
N CYS A 36 -5.81 5.85 7.25
CA CYS A 36 -5.77 5.76 8.69
C CYS A 36 -6.75 6.73 9.37
N LYS A 37 -6.88 7.97 8.86
CA LYS A 37 -7.87 8.95 9.33
C LYS A 37 -9.30 8.40 9.26
N LYS A 38 -9.63 7.69 8.18
CA LYS A 38 -10.95 7.06 8.02
C LYS A 38 -11.14 5.81 8.87
N LEU A 39 -10.05 5.07 9.10
CA LEU A 39 -10.07 3.87 9.93
C LEU A 39 -10.16 4.17 11.43
N LYS A 40 -9.80 5.40 11.86
CA LYS A 40 -9.79 5.81 13.28
C LYS A 40 -11.10 5.54 14.02
N LYS A 41 -12.25 5.59 13.32
CA LYS A 41 -13.57 5.32 13.91
C LYS A 41 -13.84 3.83 14.16
N TYR A 42 -13.01 2.95 13.62
CA TYR A 42 -13.06 1.51 13.86
C TYR A 42 -11.91 1.14 14.79
N ASN A 43 -12.14 0.30 15.73
CA ASN A 43 -11.10 -0.11 16.68
C ASN A 43 -10.15 -1.14 16.03
N TYR A 44 -9.35 -0.69 15.03
CA TYR A 44 -8.34 -1.52 14.38
C TYR A 44 -6.97 -1.25 14.97
N GLN A 45 -6.21 -2.33 15.20
CA GLN A 45 -4.78 -2.24 15.43
C GLN A 45 -4.09 -2.07 14.07
N ILE A 46 -3.36 -0.98 13.90
CA ILE A 46 -2.60 -0.69 12.68
C ILE A 46 -1.13 -0.69 13.03
N ASP A 47 -0.37 -1.57 12.39
CA ASP A 47 1.08 -1.67 12.55
C ASP A 47 1.77 -1.60 11.17
N GLY A 48 3.04 -1.25 11.14
CA GLY A 48 3.80 -1.34 9.89
C GLY A 48 4.84 -0.25 9.64
N VAL A 49 4.90 0.20 8.38
CA VAL A 49 5.86 1.20 7.87
C VAL A 49 5.09 2.41 7.40
N CYS A 50 5.41 3.59 7.92
CA CYS A 50 4.77 4.84 7.55
C CYS A 50 5.69 6.03 7.79
N GLY A 51 5.30 7.19 7.29
CA GLY A 51 5.94 8.46 7.60
C GLY A 51 5.40 9.12 8.86
N LYS A 52 5.94 10.29 9.16
CA LYS A 52 5.61 11.07 10.36
C LYS A 52 4.15 11.50 10.42
N SER A 53 3.52 11.77 9.27
CA SER A 53 2.13 12.26 9.23
C SER A 53 1.13 11.22 9.70
N SER A 54 1.36 9.95 9.35
CA SER A 54 0.46 8.83 9.67
C SER A 54 0.78 8.16 11.01
N GLU A 55 1.95 8.38 11.57
CA GLU A 55 2.48 7.70 12.76
C GLU A 55 1.49 7.67 13.93
N LYS A 56 0.79 8.77 14.18
CA LYS A 56 -0.21 8.90 15.26
C LYS A 56 -1.39 7.92 15.17
N TYR A 57 -1.56 7.23 14.05
CA TYR A 57 -2.60 6.23 13.85
C TYR A 57 -2.09 4.79 14.00
N PHE A 58 -0.77 4.62 14.08
CA PHE A 58 -0.15 3.31 14.21
C PHE A 58 0.00 2.92 15.68
N THR A 59 -0.31 1.67 15.98
CA THR A 59 -0.02 1.07 17.28
C THR A 59 1.47 0.78 17.38
N ASN A 60 2.04 0.18 16.34
CA ASN A 60 3.47 -0.07 16.23
C ASN A 60 4.00 0.39 14.87
N LYS A 61 4.85 1.40 14.86
CA LYS A 61 5.62 1.80 13.69
C LYS A 61 6.95 1.07 13.71
N TYR A 62 7.14 0.13 12.77
CA TYR A 62 8.36 -0.67 12.71
C TYR A 62 9.51 0.04 12.02
N TYR A 63 9.21 0.79 10.95
CA TYR A 63 10.19 1.61 10.22
C TYR A 63 9.57 2.93 9.77
N ASP A 64 10.42 3.95 9.67
CA ASP A 64 10.07 5.24 9.07
C ASP A 64 10.43 5.26 7.59
N ILE A 65 9.65 5.96 6.77
CA ILE A 65 9.90 6.11 5.33
C ILE A 65 11.24 6.82 5.03
N SER A 66 11.76 7.63 5.96
CA SER A 66 13.05 8.30 5.79
C SER A 66 14.21 7.31 5.63
N LEU A 67 14.09 6.12 6.23
CA LEU A 67 15.06 5.05 6.05
C LEU A 67 15.23 4.64 4.58
N PHE A 68 14.12 4.66 3.82
CA PHE A 68 14.12 4.25 2.41
C PHE A 68 14.59 5.38 1.48
N LYS A 69 14.41 6.65 1.87
CA LYS A 69 14.95 7.81 1.15
C LYS A 69 16.48 7.82 1.15
N SER A 70 17.08 7.49 2.28
CA SER A 70 18.54 7.45 2.43
C SER A 70 19.21 6.30 1.66
N LEU A 71 18.41 5.35 1.16
CA LEU A 71 18.86 4.23 0.33
C LEU A 71 18.82 4.56 -1.18
N GLY A 72 19.00 5.82 -1.55
CA GLY A 72 18.82 6.42 -2.87
C GLY A 72 19.45 5.68 -4.07
N LEU A 73 19.07 6.12 -5.28
CA LEU A 73 19.34 5.44 -6.55
C LEU A 73 20.83 5.17 -6.86
N VAL A 74 21.76 5.95 -6.30
CA VAL A 74 23.21 5.79 -6.53
C VAL A 74 23.80 4.66 -5.67
N GLU A 75 23.15 4.33 -4.55
CA GLU A 75 23.61 3.31 -3.59
C GLU A 75 22.85 1.98 -3.69
N ILE A 76 22.06 1.78 -4.77
CA ILE A 76 21.16 0.62 -4.92
C ILE A 76 21.90 -0.70 -4.69
N ILE A 77 23.10 -0.87 -5.25
CA ILE A 77 23.85 -2.14 -5.14
C ILE A 77 24.27 -2.44 -3.71
N PHE A 78 24.71 -1.43 -2.96
CA PHE A 78 25.09 -1.57 -1.54
C PHE A 78 23.88 -1.65 -0.60
N SER A 79 22.71 -1.22 -1.06
CA SER A 79 21.47 -1.20 -0.29
C SER A 79 20.70 -2.53 -0.35
N ILE A 80 20.97 -3.40 -1.33
CA ILE A 80 20.25 -4.68 -1.50
C ILE A 80 20.25 -5.53 -0.24
N PRO A 81 21.38 -5.77 0.46
CA PRO A 81 21.38 -6.57 1.69
C PRO A 81 20.51 -5.97 2.79
N LYS A 82 20.48 -4.63 2.91
CA LYS A 82 19.65 -3.90 3.88
C LYS A 82 18.17 -4.04 3.55
N PHE A 83 17.79 -3.92 2.28
CA PHE A 83 16.41 -4.16 1.83
C PHE A 83 15.97 -5.59 2.13
N ILE A 84 16.81 -6.59 1.84
CA ILE A 84 16.53 -7.99 2.13
C ILE A 84 16.32 -8.19 3.65
N LYS A 85 17.18 -7.59 4.49
CA LYS A 85 17.05 -7.66 5.94
C LYS A 85 15.73 -7.06 6.43
N ILE A 86 15.34 -5.90 5.91
CA ILE A 86 14.06 -5.24 6.25
C ILE A 86 12.87 -6.10 5.81
N ILE A 87 12.90 -6.64 4.59
CA ILE A 87 11.85 -7.53 4.07
C ILE A 87 11.73 -8.78 4.94
N ASN A 88 12.85 -9.36 5.37
CA ASN A 88 12.85 -10.52 6.26
C ASN A 88 12.24 -10.19 7.62
N ASP A 89 12.63 -9.08 8.22
CA ASP A 89 12.09 -8.64 9.51
C ASP A 89 10.59 -8.35 9.42
N LEU A 90 10.14 -7.58 8.42
CA LEU A 90 8.73 -7.29 8.22
C LEU A 90 7.91 -8.54 7.93
N SER A 91 8.45 -9.46 7.11
CA SER A 91 7.81 -10.74 6.83
C SER A 91 7.58 -11.54 8.12
N ASN A 92 8.61 -11.65 8.98
CA ASN A 92 8.50 -12.35 10.27
C ASN A 92 7.46 -11.69 11.17
N LYS A 93 7.45 -10.35 11.27
CA LYS A 93 6.45 -9.60 12.04
C LYS A 93 5.03 -9.86 11.53
N ILE A 94 4.82 -9.88 10.21
CA ILE A 94 3.51 -10.15 9.61
C ILE A 94 3.03 -11.57 9.96
N LEU A 95 3.89 -12.54 9.84
CA LEU A 95 3.55 -13.94 10.12
C LEU A 95 3.29 -14.19 11.61
N LEU A 96 4.17 -13.70 12.48
CA LEU A 96 4.06 -13.89 13.93
C LEU A 96 2.83 -13.20 14.53
N ASN A 97 2.51 -11.98 14.09
CA ASN A 97 1.36 -11.23 14.61
C ASN A 97 0.04 -11.60 13.93
N ASN A 98 0.08 -12.43 12.90
CA ASN A 98 -1.09 -12.98 12.20
C ASN A 98 -2.10 -11.89 11.77
N TYR A 99 -1.63 -10.84 11.10
CA TYR A 99 -2.48 -9.75 10.62
C TYR A 99 -3.62 -10.25 9.72
N ASP A 100 -4.77 -9.62 9.81
CA ASP A 100 -5.97 -9.98 9.04
C ASP A 100 -5.95 -9.43 7.62
N LEU A 101 -5.20 -8.35 7.41
CA LEU A 101 -5.02 -7.69 6.12
C LEU A 101 -3.62 -7.08 6.05
N VAL A 102 -2.96 -7.27 4.92
CA VAL A 102 -1.73 -6.56 4.55
C VAL A 102 -2.05 -5.57 3.44
N VAL A 103 -1.79 -4.29 3.68
CA VAL A 103 -2.00 -3.17 2.75
C VAL A 103 -0.64 -2.63 2.34
N CYS A 104 -0.28 -2.87 1.10
CA CYS A 104 0.90 -2.31 0.47
C CYS A 104 0.52 -1.02 -0.27
N VAL A 105 1.24 0.07 -0.01
CA VAL A 105 0.93 1.38 -0.60
C VAL A 105 2.15 1.90 -1.34
N ASP A 106 1.96 2.22 -2.64
CA ASP A 106 3.04 2.69 -3.52
C ASP A 106 4.23 1.70 -3.58
N SER A 107 5.45 2.12 -3.90
CA SER A 107 6.69 1.32 -3.87
C SER A 107 6.53 -0.12 -4.37
N PRO A 108 6.05 -0.32 -5.59
CA PRO A 108 5.56 -1.62 -6.05
C PRO A 108 6.63 -2.71 -6.05
N ASP A 109 7.90 -2.38 -6.28
CA ASP A 109 8.97 -3.37 -6.32
C ASP A 109 9.30 -3.89 -4.91
N PHE A 110 9.38 -3.01 -3.91
CA PHE A 110 9.59 -3.40 -2.51
C PHE A 110 8.41 -4.24 -2.01
N ASN A 111 7.21 -3.74 -2.21
CA ASN A 111 5.98 -4.38 -1.76
C ASN A 111 5.74 -5.73 -2.43
N TYR A 112 6.12 -5.89 -3.71
CA TYR A 112 6.08 -7.19 -4.38
C TYR A 112 7.00 -8.22 -3.71
N GLN A 113 8.22 -7.84 -3.35
CA GLN A 113 9.15 -8.76 -2.67
C GLN A 113 8.64 -9.15 -1.28
N LEU A 114 8.10 -8.20 -0.52
CA LEU A 114 7.48 -8.47 0.77
C LEU A 114 6.29 -9.42 0.62
N ALA A 115 5.35 -9.11 -0.28
CA ALA A 115 4.16 -9.93 -0.54
C ALA A 115 4.54 -11.35 -0.99
N LYS A 116 5.50 -11.47 -1.92
CA LYS A 116 6.02 -12.77 -2.37
C LYS A 116 6.59 -13.57 -1.19
N LYS A 117 7.37 -12.92 -0.32
CA LYS A 117 7.99 -13.61 0.80
C LYS A 117 6.95 -14.13 1.80
N ILE A 118 5.96 -13.32 2.17
CA ILE A 118 4.93 -13.79 3.12
C ILE A 118 4.03 -14.87 2.50
N LYS A 119 3.71 -14.78 1.19
CA LYS A 119 2.99 -15.83 0.47
C LYS A 119 3.75 -17.16 0.47
N ASN A 120 5.05 -17.12 0.19
CA ASN A 120 5.91 -18.32 0.21
C ASN A 120 6.03 -18.94 1.60
N ASN A 121 5.79 -18.17 2.67
CA ASN A 121 5.72 -18.65 4.05
C ASN A 121 4.27 -18.88 4.53
N SER A 122 3.40 -19.29 3.61
CA SER A 122 2.04 -19.77 3.89
C SER A 122 1.08 -18.72 4.47
N TYR A 123 1.30 -17.42 4.23
CA TYR A 123 0.33 -16.40 4.60
C TYR A 123 -0.94 -16.52 3.74
N GLN A 124 -2.07 -16.86 4.36
CA GLN A 124 -3.32 -17.18 3.65
C GLN A 124 -4.31 -16.03 3.62
N LYS A 125 -4.06 -14.96 4.41
CA LYS A 125 -4.97 -13.83 4.47
C LYS A 125 -4.71 -12.84 3.32
N LYS A 126 -5.57 -11.83 3.21
CA LYS A 126 -5.60 -10.92 2.08
C LYS A 126 -4.38 -9.98 2.06
N ILE A 127 -3.77 -9.84 0.88
CA ILE A 127 -2.72 -8.87 0.58
C ILE A 127 -3.22 -8.00 -0.55
N ILE A 128 -3.19 -6.68 -0.39
CA ILE A 128 -3.63 -5.73 -1.41
C ILE A 128 -2.52 -4.73 -1.73
N GLN A 129 -2.50 -4.28 -2.99
CA GLN A 129 -1.61 -3.21 -3.44
C GLN A 129 -2.44 -1.98 -3.81
N ILE A 130 -2.11 -0.83 -3.24
CA ILE A 130 -2.65 0.48 -3.60
C ILE A 130 -1.55 1.22 -4.36
N VAL A 131 -1.90 1.84 -5.46
CA VAL A 131 -1.02 2.34 -6.52
C VAL A 131 -0.37 1.18 -7.28
N ALA A 132 -0.91 0.94 -8.46
CA ALA A 132 -0.41 -0.10 -9.36
C ALA A 132 0.98 0.26 -9.90
N PRO A 133 1.86 -0.74 -10.16
CA PRO A 133 3.09 -0.49 -10.88
C PRO A 133 2.78 -0.13 -12.33
N THR A 134 3.62 0.70 -12.93
CA THR A 134 3.57 0.97 -14.37
C THR A 134 3.80 -0.31 -15.16
N VAL A 135 2.79 -0.77 -15.90
CA VAL A 135 2.84 -2.00 -16.71
C VAL A 135 2.64 -1.74 -18.20
N TRP A 136 2.11 -0.57 -18.56
CA TRP A 136 1.70 -0.21 -19.92
C TRP A 136 2.84 0.30 -20.80
N ALA A 137 3.95 0.78 -20.23
CA ALA A 137 5.03 1.36 -21.03
C ALA A 137 6.03 0.31 -21.56
N TRP A 138 6.53 -0.62 -20.69
CA TRP A 138 7.62 -1.54 -21.06
C TRP A 138 7.79 -2.75 -20.13
N ARG A 139 6.91 -2.96 -19.18
CA ARG A 139 7.01 -4.02 -18.16
C ARG A 139 5.73 -4.84 -18.03
N SER A 140 5.12 -5.26 -19.14
CA SER A 140 3.85 -6.01 -19.15
C SER A 140 3.87 -7.26 -18.26
N GLY A 141 4.99 -7.99 -18.18
CA GLY A 141 5.13 -9.16 -17.31
C GLY A 141 5.00 -8.87 -15.80
N ARG A 142 4.95 -7.59 -15.37
CA ARG A 142 4.72 -7.25 -13.95
C ARG A 142 3.30 -7.59 -13.53
N ALA A 143 2.28 -7.36 -14.37
CA ALA A 143 0.90 -7.70 -14.05
C ALA A 143 0.76 -9.17 -13.67
N LYS A 144 1.35 -10.07 -14.47
CA LYS A 144 1.41 -11.51 -14.20
C LYS A 144 2.15 -11.88 -12.91
N LYS A 145 3.21 -11.15 -12.56
CA LYS A 145 3.91 -11.36 -11.28
C LYS A 145 3.05 -10.93 -10.10
N PHE A 146 2.37 -9.79 -10.21
CA PHE A 146 1.51 -9.24 -9.18
C PHE A 146 0.28 -10.11 -8.93
N SER A 147 -0.32 -10.70 -9.97
CA SER A 147 -1.48 -11.59 -9.83
C SER A 147 -1.19 -12.84 -8.99
N LYS A 148 0.07 -13.26 -8.91
CA LYS A 148 0.48 -14.42 -8.12
C LYS A 148 0.58 -14.14 -6.62
N VAL A 149 0.72 -12.88 -6.21
CA VAL A 149 1.00 -12.53 -4.81
C VAL A 149 -0.06 -11.64 -4.17
N PHE A 150 -0.71 -10.77 -4.94
CA PHE A 150 -1.76 -9.89 -4.44
C PHE A 150 -3.16 -10.47 -4.71
N ASN A 151 -4.09 -10.20 -3.81
CA ASN A 151 -5.50 -10.58 -3.97
C ASN A 151 -6.31 -9.49 -4.69
N GLU A 152 -5.86 -8.24 -4.61
CA GLU A 152 -6.51 -7.10 -5.24
C GLU A 152 -5.51 -5.96 -5.44
N ILE A 153 -5.67 -5.20 -6.53
CA ILE A 153 -4.86 -4.03 -6.83
C ILE A 153 -5.75 -2.82 -7.07
N PHE A 154 -5.30 -1.65 -6.57
CA PHE A 154 -5.99 -0.38 -6.75
C PHE A 154 -5.20 0.51 -7.68
N THR A 155 -5.83 0.92 -8.79
CA THR A 155 -5.20 1.70 -9.85
C THR A 155 -5.55 3.18 -9.73
N LEU A 156 -4.62 4.06 -10.11
CA LEU A 156 -4.83 5.50 -10.16
C LEU A 156 -5.46 5.95 -11.47
N PHE A 157 -5.32 5.15 -12.53
CA PHE A 157 -5.90 5.43 -13.84
C PHE A 157 -6.80 4.27 -14.28
N ASN A 158 -7.93 4.61 -14.91
CA ASN A 158 -8.92 3.61 -15.29
C ASN A 158 -8.40 2.60 -16.33
N PHE A 159 -7.56 3.06 -17.26
CA PHE A 159 -6.97 2.20 -18.29
C PHE A 159 -6.03 1.12 -17.73
N GLU A 160 -5.48 1.31 -16.55
CA GLU A 160 -4.56 0.34 -15.93
C GLU A 160 -5.27 -0.96 -15.52
N LYS A 161 -6.57 -0.91 -15.23
CA LYS A 161 -7.34 -2.06 -14.74
C LYS A 161 -7.22 -3.28 -15.64
N SER A 162 -7.42 -3.09 -16.95
CA SER A 162 -7.44 -4.18 -17.93
C SER A 162 -6.15 -5.00 -17.94
N PHE A 163 -4.99 -4.37 -17.70
CA PHE A 163 -3.71 -5.07 -17.66
C PHE A 163 -3.63 -6.09 -16.51
N PHE A 164 -4.25 -5.80 -15.37
CA PHE A 164 -4.25 -6.69 -14.22
C PHE A 164 -5.40 -7.69 -14.28
N GLU A 165 -6.58 -7.27 -14.74
CA GLU A 165 -7.76 -8.14 -14.91
C GLU A 165 -7.50 -9.25 -15.94
N ASN A 166 -6.77 -8.95 -17.02
CA ASN A 166 -6.35 -9.94 -18.02
C ASN A 166 -5.41 -11.02 -17.45
N GLU A 167 -4.73 -10.71 -16.36
CA GLU A 167 -3.88 -11.68 -15.64
C GLU A 167 -4.60 -12.30 -14.41
N GLY A 168 -5.92 -12.12 -14.32
CA GLY A 168 -6.76 -12.68 -13.25
C GLY A 168 -6.65 -11.98 -11.90
N LEU A 169 -6.02 -10.79 -11.84
CA LEU A 169 -5.94 -10.00 -10.61
C LEU A 169 -7.10 -9.01 -10.54
N LYS A 170 -7.92 -9.13 -9.49
CA LYS A 170 -8.99 -8.17 -9.23
C LYS A 170 -8.42 -6.75 -9.16
N SER A 171 -8.95 -5.85 -9.98
CA SER A 171 -8.48 -4.47 -10.09
C SER A 171 -9.60 -3.47 -9.88
N THR A 172 -9.33 -2.43 -9.09
CA THR A 172 -10.29 -1.37 -8.78
C THR A 172 -9.69 0.00 -9.04
N PHE A 173 -10.31 0.79 -9.91
CA PHE A 173 -9.92 2.18 -10.14
C PHE A 173 -10.37 3.06 -8.97
N ILE A 174 -9.44 3.84 -8.40
CA ILE A 174 -9.70 4.73 -7.25
C ILE A 174 -9.48 6.22 -7.55
N GLY A 175 -8.96 6.55 -8.72
CA GLY A 175 -8.59 7.93 -9.10
C GLY A 175 -7.26 8.39 -8.49
N HIS A 176 -6.72 9.47 -9.04
CA HIS A 176 -5.45 10.03 -8.57
C HIS A 176 -5.65 10.93 -7.33
N PRO A 177 -4.78 10.87 -6.31
CA PRO A 177 -4.91 11.69 -5.10
C PRO A 177 -4.96 13.20 -5.35
N ILE A 178 -4.30 13.69 -6.39
CA ILE A 178 -4.26 15.11 -6.77
C ILE A 178 -5.65 15.64 -7.18
N SER A 179 -6.51 14.82 -7.78
CA SER A 179 -7.85 15.24 -8.19
C SER A 179 -8.78 15.66 -7.04
N ILE A 180 -8.34 15.46 -5.77
CA ILE A 180 -9.12 15.86 -4.58
C ILE A 180 -8.74 17.27 -4.11
N ILE A 181 -7.52 17.72 -4.40
CA ILE A 181 -7.03 19.04 -3.95
C ILE A 181 -7.79 20.13 -4.70
N ASP A 182 -8.06 19.94 -5.98
CA ASP A 182 -8.72 20.93 -6.83
C ASP A 182 -10.19 21.20 -6.43
N GLU A 183 -10.93 20.21 -5.91
CA GLU A 183 -12.32 20.41 -5.48
C GLU A 183 -12.46 21.15 -4.16
N CYS A 184 -11.49 21.03 -3.26
CA CYS A 184 -11.53 21.71 -1.96
C CYS A 184 -11.09 23.18 -2.06
N ASP A 185 -10.11 23.50 -2.89
CA ASP A 185 -9.60 24.85 -3.06
C ASP A 185 -10.52 25.70 -3.97
N TYR A 186 -11.20 25.11 -4.93
CA TYR A 186 -12.15 25.82 -5.78
C TYR A 186 -13.36 26.33 -5.01
N ASN A 187 -13.87 25.58 -4.04
CA ASN A 187 -15.02 25.96 -3.23
C ASN A 187 -14.70 27.00 -2.14
N ASN A 188 -13.45 27.15 -1.74
CA ASN A 188 -13.02 28.16 -0.76
C ASN A 188 -12.74 29.53 -1.41
N ASN A 189 -12.43 29.59 -2.69
CA ASN A 189 -12.19 30.83 -3.43
C ASN A 189 -13.46 31.50 -3.96
N GLN A 190 -14.62 30.83 -3.94
CA GLN A 190 -15.92 31.44 -4.32
C GLN A 190 -16.69 32.02 -3.12
N LYS A 191 -16.16 31.97 -1.91
CA LYS A 191 -16.77 32.53 -0.68
C LYS A 191 -16.02 33.73 -0.12
N LYS A 192 -15.26 34.45 -0.95
CA LYS A 192 -14.69 35.76 -0.59
C LYS A 192 -15.24 36.84 -1.48
#